data_8cdeb69d0f67b4e7baa64e179393df97
#
_entry.id   8cdeb69d0f67b4e7baa64e179393df97
#
_cell.length_a   1.000
_cell.length_b   1.000
_cell.length_c   1.000
_cell.angle_alpha   90.00
_cell.angle_beta   90.00
_cell.angle_gamma   90.00
#
_symmetry.space_group_name_H-M   'P 1'
#
loop_
_entity.id
_entity.type
_entity.pdbx_description
1 polymer ?
#
loop_
_entity_poly.entity_id
_entity_poly.type
_entity_poly.pdbx_seq_one_letter_code
_entity_poly.pdbx_strand_id
1 'polypeptide(L)'
;DVCYYHSQDGDGIATRLVVDEEGKVRNEYVQDDGSTVVGDYDVVPLIDRFVEEHPDFAYHGHKGIVALTGYNGILGYRTDISYQTRPDDLNDDKKAWLDAHPDFDLETERAGAKKVADAMKAEGWTFASHTWGHKNMSSISMERLQTDTKNFKENVDPLIGGTDIIIFAFGADIN
;
A
#
# COMPACT_ATOMS: atom_id res chain seq x y z
N ASP A 1 -5.46 -5.74 -9.18
CA ASP A 1 -5.27 -4.67 -8.19
C ASP A 1 -5.59 -5.19 -6.79
N VAL A 2 -4.67 -5.04 -5.88
CA VAL A 2 -4.90 -5.36 -4.48
C VAL A 2 -5.27 -4.05 -3.77
N CYS A 3 -6.52 -3.93 -3.33
CA CYS A 3 -7.04 -2.71 -2.73
C CYS A 3 -7.28 -2.88 -1.24
N TYR A 4 -6.22 -3.03 -0.46
CA TYR A 4 -6.31 -3.29 0.99
C TYR A 4 -7.18 -2.28 1.77
N TYR A 5 -7.27 -1.03 1.33
CA TYR A 5 -8.08 -0.05 2.04
C TYR A 5 -9.61 -0.19 1.79
N HIS A 6 -10.02 -0.94 0.76
CA HIS A 6 -11.43 -1.26 0.51
C HIS A 6 -11.90 -2.52 1.25
N SER A 7 -10.99 -3.26 1.84
CA SER A 7 -11.29 -4.50 2.55
C SER A 7 -11.65 -4.32 4.03
N GLN A 8 -11.87 -3.10 4.46
CA GLN A 8 -12.16 -2.79 5.86
C GLN A 8 -13.54 -3.28 6.35
N ASP A 9 -14.39 -3.69 5.46
CA ASP A 9 -15.74 -4.25 5.70
C ASP A 9 -15.76 -5.78 5.74
N GLY A 10 -14.59 -6.44 5.59
CA GLY A 10 -14.46 -7.88 5.75
C GLY A 10 -15.13 -8.71 4.64
N ASP A 11 -15.12 -8.21 3.42
CA ASP A 11 -15.76 -8.86 2.25
C ASP A 11 -14.91 -9.97 1.61
N GLY A 12 -13.99 -10.58 2.36
CA GLY A 12 -13.15 -11.68 1.89
C GLY A 12 -11.80 -11.26 1.31
N ILE A 13 -11.42 -10.01 1.45
CA ILE A 13 -10.12 -9.47 1.06
C ILE A 13 -9.26 -9.21 2.30
N ALA A 14 -7.95 -9.46 2.21
CA ALA A 14 -7.01 -9.14 3.28
C ALA A 14 -7.00 -7.63 3.60
N THR A 15 -6.96 -7.27 4.87
CA THR A 15 -7.05 -5.88 5.31
C THR A 15 -5.74 -5.14 5.16
N ARG A 16 -4.61 -5.79 5.44
CA ARG A 16 -3.26 -5.23 5.29
C ARG A 16 -2.19 -6.31 5.28
N LEU A 17 -0.99 -5.92 4.89
CA LEU A 17 0.22 -6.71 5.08
C LEU A 17 0.81 -6.46 6.47
N VAL A 18 1.34 -7.51 7.07
CA VAL A 18 2.04 -7.48 8.36
C VAL A 18 3.32 -8.30 8.28
N VAL A 19 4.23 -8.10 9.22
CA VAL A 19 5.43 -8.93 9.37
C VAL A 19 5.25 -9.80 10.61
N ASP A 20 5.28 -11.12 10.43
CA ASP A 20 5.14 -12.09 11.49
C ASP A 20 6.37 -12.18 12.42
N GLU A 21 6.32 -13.08 13.41
CA GLU A 21 7.39 -13.29 14.37
C GLU A 21 8.68 -13.86 13.73
N GLU A 22 8.55 -14.50 12.57
CA GLU A 22 9.66 -15.07 11.80
C GLU A 22 10.27 -14.05 10.82
N GLY A 23 9.70 -12.84 10.76
CA GLY A 23 10.11 -11.76 9.85
C GLY A 23 9.56 -11.89 8.44
N LYS A 24 8.60 -12.79 8.21
CA LYS A 24 7.95 -12.99 6.92
C LYS A 24 6.77 -12.06 6.72
N VAL A 25 6.56 -11.64 5.47
CA VAL A 25 5.39 -10.84 5.11
C VAL A 25 4.16 -11.74 4.99
N ARG A 26 3.09 -11.38 5.69
CA ARG A 26 1.81 -12.09 5.72
C ARG A 26 0.65 -11.11 5.51
N ASN A 27 -0.54 -11.66 5.34
CA ASN A 27 -1.77 -10.86 5.36
C ASN A 27 -2.44 -10.93 6.72
N GLU A 28 -2.98 -9.81 7.15
CA GLU A 28 -4.03 -9.75 8.14
C GLU A 28 -5.38 -9.90 7.42
N TYR A 29 -6.25 -10.74 7.95
CA TYR A 29 -7.57 -11.04 7.38
C TYR A 29 -8.63 -11.05 8.48
N VAL A 30 -9.73 -10.36 8.26
CA VAL A 30 -10.88 -10.36 9.18
C VAL A 30 -11.86 -11.44 8.71
N GLN A 31 -12.15 -12.38 9.59
CA GLN A 31 -13.09 -13.49 9.35
C GLN A 31 -14.54 -13.01 9.53
N ASP A 32 -15.49 -13.81 9.06
CA ASP A 32 -16.94 -13.53 9.16
C ASP A 32 -17.44 -13.32 10.60
N ASP A 33 -16.75 -13.90 11.58
CA ASP A 33 -17.06 -13.74 13.01
C ASP A 33 -16.41 -12.49 13.63
N GLY A 34 -15.71 -11.68 12.83
CA GLY A 34 -14.99 -10.48 13.25
C GLY A 34 -13.62 -10.75 13.88
N SER A 35 -13.19 -12.00 13.99
CA SER A 35 -11.83 -12.31 14.45
C SER A 35 -10.78 -12.01 13.37
N THR A 36 -9.58 -11.59 13.79
CA THR A 36 -8.47 -11.33 12.89
C THR A 36 -7.49 -12.49 12.92
N VAL A 37 -7.11 -12.98 11.75
CA VAL A 37 -6.10 -14.02 11.55
C VAL A 37 -4.96 -13.50 10.67
N VAL A 38 -3.79 -14.10 10.79
CA VAL A 38 -2.61 -13.80 9.98
C VAL A 38 -2.23 -15.04 9.17
N GLY A 39 -1.99 -14.85 7.87
CA GLY A 39 -1.67 -15.96 6.97
C GLY A 39 -1.43 -15.51 5.53
N ASP A 40 -1.46 -16.47 4.61
CA ASP A 40 -1.20 -16.27 3.18
C ASP A 40 -2.53 -16.21 2.43
N TYR A 41 -3.13 -15.03 2.38
CA TYR A 41 -4.47 -14.85 1.81
C TYR A 41 -4.48 -14.07 0.49
N ASP A 42 -3.40 -13.36 0.14
CA ASP A 42 -3.34 -12.50 -1.04
C ASP A 42 -1.97 -12.53 -1.70
N VAL A 43 -1.82 -11.77 -2.77
CA VAL A 43 -0.74 -11.82 -3.78
C VAL A 43 0.66 -11.92 -3.18
N VAL A 44 1.03 -11.06 -2.23
CA VAL A 44 2.41 -10.97 -1.74
C VAL A 44 2.84 -12.27 -1.05
N PRO A 45 2.22 -12.71 0.05
CA PRO A 45 2.67 -13.92 0.73
C PRO A 45 2.43 -15.20 -0.09
N LEU A 46 1.42 -15.21 -0.99
CA LEU A 46 1.22 -16.35 -1.88
C LEU A 46 2.34 -16.51 -2.90
N ILE A 47 2.84 -15.41 -3.48
CA ILE A 47 4.00 -15.43 -4.38
C ILE A 47 5.26 -15.76 -3.59
N ASP A 48 5.44 -15.23 -2.39
CA ASP A 48 6.58 -15.51 -1.54
C ASP A 48 6.71 -17.01 -1.27
N ARG A 49 5.61 -17.64 -0.86
CA ARG A 49 5.54 -19.09 -0.67
C ARG A 49 5.78 -19.87 -1.98
N PHE A 50 5.19 -19.43 -3.08
CA PHE A 50 5.38 -20.07 -4.38
C PHE A 50 6.85 -20.04 -4.82
N VAL A 51 7.54 -18.92 -4.61
CA VAL A 51 8.96 -18.81 -4.95
C VAL A 51 9.84 -19.65 -4.00
N GLU A 52 9.47 -19.80 -2.74
CA GLU A 52 10.16 -20.73 -1.83
C GLU A 52 10.08 -22.19 -2.33
N GLU A 53 8.92 -22.60 -2.85
CA GLU A 53 8.70 -23.94 -3.42
C GLU A 53 9.30 -24.08 -4.83
N HIS A 54 9.39 -22.97 -5.59
CA HIS A 54 9.84 -22.92 -6.98
C HIS A 54 10.88 -21.82 -7.21
N PRO A 55 12.12 -21.96 -6.70
CA PRO A 55 13.12 -20.88 -6.73
C PRO A 55 13.47 -20.38 -8.13
N ASP A 56 13.36 -21.25 -9.14
CA ASP A 56 13.64 -20.91 -10.54
C ASP A 56 12.62 -19.94 -11.16
N PHE A 57 11.48 -19.71 -10.49
CA PHE A 57 10.48 -18.76 -10.94
C PHE A 57 10.95 -17.30 -10.81
N ALA A 58 11.69 -16.99 -9.75
CA ALA A 58 12.15 -15.64 -9.46
C ALA A 58 13.58 -15.40 -9.98
N TYR A 59 13.71 -14.69 -11.10
CA TYR A 59 15.03 -14.38 -11.68
C TYR A 59 15.87 -13.55 -10.70
N HIS A 60 16.99 -14.09 -10.27
CA HIS A 60 17.88 -13.51 -9.24
C HIS A 60 17.15 -13.14 -7.93
N GLY A 61 16.06 -13.83 -7.60
CA GLY A 61 15.27 -13.56 -6.38
C GLY A 61 14.29 -12.40 -6.51
N HIS A 62 14.18 -11.75 -7.68
CA HIS A 62 13.19 -10.68 -7.91
C HIS A 62 11.80 -11.27 -8.13
N LYS A 63 10.83 -10.89 -7.29
CA LYS A 63 9.48 -11.46 -7.30
C LYS A 63 8.46 -10.64 -8.09
N GLY A 64 8.57 -9.32 -8.01
CA GLY A 64 7.66 -8.44 -8.72
C GLY A 64 7.80 -6.97 -8.37
N ILE A 65 6.97 -6.14 -9.01
CA ILE A 65 6.89 -4.70 -8.77
C ILE A 65 5.51 -4.38 -8.25
N VAL A 66 5.44 -3.74 -7.07
CA VAL A 66 4.19 -3.26 -6.47
C VAL A 66 4.10 -1.76 -6.73
N ALA A 67 3.14 -1.36 -7.56
CA ALA A 67 2.88 0.03 -7.87
C ALA A 67 1.91 0.63 -6.83
N LEU A 68 2.35 1.65 -6.10
CA LEU A 68 1.64 2.23 -4.98
C LEU A 68 0.99 3.57 -5.35
N THR A 69 -0.23 3.76 -4.87
CA THR A 69 -0.85 5.09 -4.69
C THR A 69 -0.71 5.51 -3.23
N GLY A 70 -0.87 6.81 -2.93
CA GLY A 70 -0.63 7.30 -1.59
C GLY A 70 -1.80 8.03 -0.92
N TYR A 71 -2.87 8.36 -1.66
CA TYR A 71 -3.93 9.25 -1.19
C TYR A 71 -4.75 8.72 0.02
N ASN A 72 -4.74 7.41 0.25
CA ASN A 72 -5.28 6.78 1.46
C ASN A 72 -4.18 6.21 2.35
N GLY A 73 -3.08 5.82 1.76
CA GLY A 73 -1.98 5.13 2.42
C GLY A 73 -1.46 3.98 1.58
N ILE A 74 -0.59 3.16 2.14
CA ILE A 74 0.07 2.06 1.43
C ILE A 74 0.00 0.74 2.22
N LEU A 75 -0.01 -0.38 1.52
CA LEU A 75 0.09 -1.74 2.08
C LEU A 75 -0.99 -2.08 3.13
N GLY A 76 -2.13 -1.37 3.09
CA GLY A 76 -3.24 -1.51 4.03
C GLY A 76 -3.18 -0.56 5.23
N TYR A 77 -2.12 0.21 5.39
CA TYR A 77 -1.97 1.22 6.44
C TYR A 77 -2.47 2.59 6.00
N ARG A 78 -3.05 3.36 6.92
CA ARG A 78 -3.59 4.72 6.68
C ARG A 78 -2.50 5.76 6.87
N THR A 79 -1.56 5.85 5.90
CA THR A 79 -0.32 6.63 6.03
C THR A 79 -0.41 8.06 5.50
N ASP A 80 -1.52 8.44 4.86
CA ASP A 80 -1.70 9.79 4.33
C ASP A 80 -1.92 10.81 5.45
N ILE A 81 -1.27 11.98 5.30
CA ILE A 81 -1.32 13.05 6.32
C ILE A 81 -2.74 13.57 6.58
N SER A 82 -3.66 13.44 5.64
CA SER A 82 -5.04 13.91 5.80
C SER A 82 -5.81 13.21 6.92
N TYR A 83 -5.43 11.98 7.28
CA TYR A 83 -6.00 11.28 8.43
C TYR A 83 -5.67 11.97 9.75
N GLN A 84 -4.52 12.62 9.87
CA GLN A 84 -4.12 13.39 11.05
C GLN A 84 -4.63 14.82 11.00
N THR A 85 -4.49 15.51 9.87
CA THR A 85 -4.85 16.92 9.74
C THR A 85 -6.35 17.16 9.67
N ARG A 86 -7.11 16.14 9.25
CA ARG A 86 -8.58 16.14 9.14
C ARG A 86 -9.12 17.43 8.50
N PRO A 87 -8.72 17.77 7.25
CA PRO A 87 -9.19 18.98 6.58
C PRO A 87 -10.73 18.95 6.42
N ASP A 88 -11.35 20.12 6.30
CA ASP A 88 -12.81 20.25 6.19
C ASP A 88 -13.41 19.48 5.00
N ASP A 89 -12.64 19.36 3.92
CA ASP A 89 -12.99 18.62 2.70
C ASP A 89 -12.57 17.14 2.73
N LEU A 90 -12.21 16.61 3.92
CA LEU A 90 -11.92 15.20 4.06
C LEU A 90 -13.13 14.37 3.59
N ASN A 91 -12.86 13.36 2.74
CA ASN A 91 -13.94 12.54 2.19
C ASN A 91 -14.64 11.69 3.27
N ASP A 92 -15.86 11.26 2.97
CA ASP A 92 -16.71 10.60 3.97
C ASP A 92 -16.17 9.20 4.35
N ASP A 93 -15.50 8.50 3.44
CA ASP A 93 -14.88 7.19 3.73
C ASP A 93 -13.77 7.33 4.78
N LYS A 94 -12.91 8.36 4.65
CA LYS A 94 -11.86 8.63 5.65
C LYS A 94 -12.45 9.04 6.99
N LYS A 95 -13.52 9.84 6.99
CA LYS A 95 -14.23 10.21 8.22
C LYS A 95 -14.81 8.99 8.92
N ALA A 96 -15.56 8.16 8.19
CA ALA A 96 -16.15 6.93 8.72
C ALA A 96 -15.08 5.97 9.28
N TRP A 97 -13.96 5.84 8.57
CA TRP A 97 -12.85 5.03 9.05
C TRP A 97 -12.26 5.56 10.36
N LEU A 98 -12.02 6.89 10.45
CA LEU A 98 -11.49 7.53 11.66
C LEU A 98 -12.46 7.42 12.84
N ASP A 99 -13.77 7.52 12.60
CA ASP A 99 -14.80 7.34 13.63
C ASP A 99 -14.81 5.91 14.19
N ALA A 100 -14.53 4.93 13.33
CA ALA A 100 -14.40 3.52 13.72
C ALA A 100 -13.06 3.20 14.40
N HIS A 101 -12.04 4.07 14.27
CA HIS A 101 -10.69 3.86 14.80
C HIS A 101 -10.25 5.05 15.65
N PRO A 102 -10.84 5.25 16.84
CA PRO A 102 -10.54 6.42 17.70
C PRO A 102 -9.09 6.45 18.21
N ASP A 103 -8.44 5.31 18.26
CA ASP A 103 -7.03 5.16 18.69
C ASP A 103 -6.02 5.33 17.53
N PHE A 104 -6.49 5.82 16.37
CA PHE A 104 -5.62 6.05 15.21
C PHE A 104 -4.45 6.95 15.56
N ASP A 105 -3.25 6.50 15.21
CA ASP A 105 -2.00 7.26 15.29
C ASP A 105 -1.21 7.15 13.99
N LEU A 106 -0.98 8.28 13.33
CA LEU A 106 -0.32 8.33 12.02
C LEU A 106 1.11 7.77 12.07
N GLU A 107 1.85 8.02 13.14
CA GLU A 107 3.24 7.55 13.24
C GLU A 107 3.28 6.02 13.38
N THR A 108 2.36 5.44 14.13
CA THR A 108 2.20 3.98 14.26
C THR A 108 1.85 3.36 12.91
N GLU A 109 0.91 3.95 12.15
CA GLU A 109 0.55 3.47 10.82
C GLU A 109 1.75 3.55 9.84
N ARG A 110 2.46 4.66 9.83
CA ARG A 110 3.66 4.85 9.01
C ARG A 110 4.79 3.90 9.39
N ALA A 111 5.01 3.68 10.69
CA ALA A 111 6.01 2.73 11.16
C ALA A 111 5.68 1.29 10.74
N GLY A 112 4.40 0.90 10.83
CA GLY A 112 3.91 -0.40 10.36
C GLY A 112 4.11 -0.59 8.86
N ALA A 113 3.68 0.38 8.05
CA ALA A 113 3.87 0.37 6.61
C ALA A 113 5.34 0.27 6.21
N LYS A 114 6.21 1.05 6.87
CA LYS A 114 7.65 1.03 6.62
C LYS A 114 8.26 -0.32 6.96
N LYS A 115 7.89 -0.92 8.09
CA LYS A 115 8.37 -2.25 8.50
C LYS A 115 8.03 -3.31 7.44
N VAL A 116 6.81 -3.30 6.93
CA VAL A 116 6.37 -4.19 5.85
C VAL A 116 7.13 -3.91 4.55
N ALA A 117 7.26 -2.65 4.16
CA ALA A 117 7.98 -2.28 2.94
C ALA A 117 9.45 -2.72 2.98
N ASP A 118 10.11 -2.60 4.13
CA ASP A 118 11.50 -3.03 4.30
C ASP A 118 11.62 -4.57 4.21
N ALA A 119 10.68 -5.32 4.81
CA ALA A 119 10.63 -6.77 4.72
C ALA A 119 10.38 -7.23 3.28
N MET A 120 9.42 -6.64 2.57
CA MET A 120 9.15 -6.94 1.16
C MET A 120 10.39 -6.73 0.28
N LYS A 121 11.10 -5.62 0.46
CA LYS A 121 12.36 -5.37 -0.30
C LYS A 121 13.42 -6.43 -0.01
N ALA A 122 13.56 -6.85 1.25
CA ALA A 122 14.48 -7.90 1.64
C ALA A 122 14.12 -9.25 1.02
N GLU A 123 12.85 -9.49 0.74
CA GLU A 123 12.34 -10.70 0.08
C GLU A 123 12.34 -10.62 -1.46
N GLY A 124 12.79 -9.53 -2.07
CA GLY A 124 12.94 -9.39 -3.52
C GLY A 124 11.82 -8.63 -4.23
N TRP A 125 10.96 -7.93 -3.50
CA TRP A 125 9.96 -7.03 -4.07
C TRP A 125 10.55 -5.66 -4.39
N THR A 126 10.04 -5.03 -5.44
CA THR A 126 10.36 -3.66 -5.84
C THR A 126 9.12 -2.80 -5.78
N PHE A 127 9.26 -1.53 -5.42
CA PHE A 127 8.16 -0.57 -5.42
C PHE A 127 8.24 0.38 -6.61
N ALA A 128 7.07 0.82 -7.07
CA ALA A 128 6.92 1.85 -8.09
C ALA A 128 5.84 2.85 -7.67
N SER A 129 5.92 4.07 -8.20
CA SER A 129 4.83 5.03 -8.11
C SER A 129 3.73 4.69 -9.11
N HIS A 130 2.48 4.65 -8.64
CA HIS A 130 1.29 4.60 -9.48
C HIS A 130 0.54 5.94 -9.44
N THR A 131 1.28 7.04 -9.24
CA THR A 131 0.83 8.37 -8.87
C THR A 131 0.25 8.43 -7.46
N TRP A 132 0.41 9.54 -6.74
CA TRP A 132 -0.14 9.65 -5.39
C TRP A 132 -1.66 9.51 -5.38
N GLY A 133 -2.36 10.20 -6.28
CA GLY A 133 -3.81 10.26 -6.32
C GLY A 133 -4.45 9.39 -7.41
N HIS A 134 -3.76 8.37 -7.95
CA HIS A 134 -4.27 7.52 -9.05
C HIS A 134 -4.78 8.35 -10.23
N LYS A 135 -3.93 9.26 -10.74
CA LYS A 135 -4.34 10.24 -11.77
C LYS A 135 -4.08 9.74 -13.18
N ASN A 136 -4.97 10.10 -14.09
CA ASN A 136 -4.73 9.95 -15.53
C ASN A 136 -3.81 11.08 -15.99
N MET A 137 -2.53 10.76 -16.20
CA MET A 137 -1.47 11.71 -16.49
C MET A 137 -1.62 12.40 -17.86
N SER A 138 -2.35 11.81 -18.81
CA SER A 138 -2.61 12.40 -20.12
C SER A 138 -3.64 13.53 -20.10
N SER A 139 -4.39 13.70 -19.01
CA SER A 139 -5.52 14.63 -18.93
C SER A 139 -5.46 15.64 -17.79
N ILE A 140 -4.44 15.59 -16.92
CA ILE A 140 -4.27 16.56 -15.84
C ILE A 140 -3.37 17.73 -16.25
N SER A 141 -3.54 18.88 -15.58
CA SER A 141 -2.66 20.02 -15.78
C SER A 141 -1.26 19.76 -15.21
N MET A 142 -0.25 20.48 -15.71
CA MET A 142 1.11 20.41 -15.20
C MET A 142 1.19 20.74 -13.69
N GLU A 143 0.41 21.68 -13.21
CA GLU A 143 0.33 22.05 -11.79
C GLU A 143 -0.16 20.86 -10.94
N ARG A 144 -1.21 20.16 -11.40
CA ARG A 144 -1.72 18.96 -10.71
C ARG A 144 -0.72 17.82 -10.76
N LEU A 145 -0.01 17.64 -11.87
CA LEU A 145 1.06 16.65 -11.99
C LEU A 145 2.17 16.92 -10.97
N GLN A 146 2.63 18.17 -10.88
CA GLN A 146 3.65 18.56 -9.90
C GLN A 146 3.19 18.34 -8.45
N THR A 147 1.95 18.69 -8.14
CA THR A 147 1.36 18.47 -6.82
C THR A 147 1.26 16.98 -6.47
N ASP A 148 0.79 16.16 -7.40
CA ASP A 148 0.67 14.71 -7.22
C ASP A 148 2.04 14.07 -6.98
N THR A 149 3.04 14.42 -7.80
CA THR A 149 4.41 13.96 -7.66
C THR A 149 5.03 14.38 -6.32
N LYS A 150 4.80 15.64 -5.91
CA LYS A 150 5.26 16.14 -4.61
C LYS A 150 4.65 15.34 -3.46
N ASN A 151 3.33 15.12 -3.50
CA ASN A 151 2.64 14.35 -2.47
C ASN A 151 3.17 12.92 -2.37
N PHE A 152 3.46 12.25 -3.49
CA PHE A 152 4.07 10.93 -3.48
C PHE A 152 5.45 10.96 -2.81
N LYS A 153 6.29 11.91 -3.19
CA LYS A 153 7.65 12.06 -2.63
C LYS A 153 7.67 12.39 -1.14
N GLU A 154 6.70 13.12 -0.66
CA GLU A 154 6.64 13.52 0.75
C GLU A 154 5.96 12.47 1.65
N ASN A 155 4.98 11.73 1.12
CA ASN A 155 4.15 10.83 1.93
C ASN A 155 4.42 9.33 1.69
N VAL A 156 4.92 8.93 0.52
CA VAL A 156 5.15 7.52 0.17
C VAL A 156 6.64 7.17 0.12
N ASP A 157 7.43 7.94 -0.60
CA ASP A 157 8.88 7.67 -0.75
C ASP A 157 9.62 7.42 0.58
N PRO A 158 9.39 8.18 1.66
CA PRO A 158 10.09 7.93 2.94
C PRO A 158 9.77 6.55 3.55
N LEU A 159 8.60 6.00 3.24
CA LEU A 159 8.15 4.70 3.78
C LEU A 159 8.74 3.52 3.00
N ILE A 160 8.98 3.70 1.70
CA ILE A 160 9.49 2.63 0.82
C ILE A 160 10.99 2.76 0.52
N GLY A 161 11.64 3.85 0.95
CA GLY A 161 13.03 4.16 0.64
C GLY A 161 13.24 4.81 -0.74
N GLY A 162 12.17 5.36 -1.31
CA GLY A 162 12.15 6.01 -2.63
C GLY A 162 12.03 5.05 -3.81
N THR A 163 11.63 5.59 -4.96
CA THR A 163 11.60 4.87 -6.24
C THR A 163 11.83 5.82 -7.41
N ASP A 164 12.44 5.32 -8.48
CA ASP A 164 12.60 5.96 -9.79
C ASP A 164 11.73 5.31 -10.89
N ILE A 165 10.85 4.38 -10.49
CA ILE A 165 9.94 3.67 -11.39
C ILE A 165 8.54 4.30 -11.27
N ILE A 166 7.96 4.64 -12.43
CA ILE A 166 6.57 5.11 -12.52
C ILE A 166 5.80 4.15 -13.42
N ILE A 167 4.68 3.65 -12.91
CA ILE A 167 3.69 2.90 -13.68
C ILE A 167 2.45 3.78 -13.79
N PHE A 168 2.14 4.25 -14.99
CA PHE A 168 1.04 5.17 -15.22
C PHE A 168 -0.32 4.52 -14.97
N ALA A 169 -1.15 5.19 -14.16
CA ALA A 169 -2.53 4.77 -13.94
C ALA A 169 -3.33 4.83 -15.27
N PHE A 170 -4.26 3.89 -15.42
CA PHE A 170 -5.12 3.75 -16.63
C PHE A 170 -4.37 3.45 -17.94
N GLY A 171 -3.08 3.11 -17.89
CA GLY A 171 -2.24 3.00 -19.07
C GLY A 171 -2.05 4.34 -19.81
N ALA A 172 -2.33 5.45 -19.14
CA ALA A 172 -2.27 6.78 -19.72
C ALA A 172 -0.83 7.31 -19.69
N ASP A 173 -0.34 7.65 -20.86
CA ASP A 173 1.00 8.18 -21.08
C ASP A 173 0.99 9.72 -21.16
N ILE A 174 2.13 10.33 -20.88
CA ILE A 174 2.40 11.76 -21.09
C ILE A 174 3.03 11.89 -22.49
N ASN A 175 2.22 12.26 -23.48
CA ASN A 175 2.68 12.55 -24.84
C ASN A 175 3.03 14.03 -25.01
#